data_df21f3b8418ea2c1549a98209fcceea2
#
_entry.id   df21f3b8418ea2c1549a98209fcceea2
#
_cell.length_a   1.000
_cell.length_b   1.000
_cell.length_c   1.000
_cell.angle_alpha   90.00
_cell.angle_beta   90.00
_cell.angle_gamma   90.00
#
_symmetry.space_group_name_H-M   'P 1'
#
loop_
_entity.id
_entity.type
_entity.pdbx_description
1 polymer ?
#
loop_
_entity_poly.entity_id
_entity_poly.type
_entity_poly.pdbx_seq_one_letter_code
_entity_poly.pdbx_strand_id
1 'polypeptide(L)'
;MPLEAWLLLVAATAVGCGLILLLGKGKQPVIPTIALTLTFFALGALRCHLDDPRHDASHWTRSATLSQEHASYLVLRLEETPLPREKSWRVLTEVERVDQTYCHGALRLYLRKDSTAATLRYGDRLLVHGYADVAKGTLYLTSDHYILTERDSTSLRARCERLRMKLLRRMQEGPLEPRLGGVAEALTLGWRGDLRGDLQSQFRDAGVMHMLCVSGLHVGLLAAIVGWLLFFVGKDRRGRIVRGSVQLAIIWAFALLSGLAPATVRAALMFSLFIVSHMMGRRTDTFNLLAAAAIVMLAVDPMLLFDIGWQLSFSAVAGILLSRPLIGMHRNIVWQASAVSLAATTATLPVALNAFHQVQPYFLIANVVIVPLAAFLLGFSLLYMAIPCGATAWLAGWPLEFCDWLTASISQLPGAVIRDLHPKPLTTALLTVAIFFIMITINRLLQRYKGTKNETKC
;
A
#
# COMPACT_ATOMS: atom_id res chain seq x y z
N MET A 1 26.90 -8.04 9.93
CA MET A 1 27.51 -8.13 11.30
C MET A 1 27.02 -9.42 11.93
N PRO A 2 27.80 -10.12 12.76
CA PRO A 2 27.35 -11.28 13.52
C PRO A 2 26.26 -10.85 14.54
N LEU A 3 25.35 -11.77 14.90
CA LEU A 3 24.24 -11.52 15.81
C LEU A 3 24.71 -10.94 17.17
N GLU A 4 25.81 -11.46 17.68
CA GLU A 4 26.42 -11.00 18.93
C GLU A 4 26.77 -9.51 18.92
N ALA A 5 27.27 -9.00 17.79
CA ALA A 5 27.59 -7.57 17.64
C ALA A 5 26.33 -6.68 17.64
N TRP A 6 25.23 -7.15 17.08
CA TRP A 6 23.94 -6.46 17.16
C TRP A 6 23.38 -6.44 18.57
N LEU A 7 23.46 -7.56 19.30
CA LEU A 7 23.03 -7.65 20.70
C LEU A 7 23.85 -6.72 21.59
N LEU A 8 25.16 -6.68 21.41
CA LEU A 8 26.05 -5.76 22.14
C LEU A 8 25.73 -4.29 21.84
N LEU A 9 25.46 -3.95 20.59
CA LEU A 9 25.09 -2.58 20.19
C LEU A 9 23.77 -2.14 20.85
N VAL A 10 22.75 -3.00 20.84
CA VAL A 10 21.47 -2.75 21.51
C VAL A 10 21.65 -2.60 23.01
N ALA A 11 22.39 -3.49 23.66
CA ALA A 11 22.67 -3.42 25.07
C ALA A 11 23.42 -2.12 25.44
N ALA A 12 24.47 -1.77 24.70
CA ALA A 12 25.26 -0.55 24.95
C ALA A 12 24.41 0.72 24.78
N THR A 13 23.59 0.81 23.73
CA THR A 13 22.72 1.98 23.51
C THR A 13 21.60 2.07 24.54
N ALA A 14 21.02 0.95 24.96
CA ALA A 14 19.99 0.90 25.99
C ALA A 14 20.55 1.30 27.38
N VAL A 15 21.71 0.77 27.76
CA VAL A 15 22.40 1.15 29.01
C VAL A 15 22.79 2.63 28.97
N GLY A 16 23.36 3.11 27.86
CA GLY A 16 23.69 4.53 27.68
C GLY A 16 22.47 5.44 27.81
N CYS A 17 21.34 5.06 27.20
CA CYS A 17 20.06 5.76 27.32
C CYS A 17 19.57 5.78 28.80
N GLY A 18 19.59 4.63 29.46
CA GLY A 18 19.21 4.51 30.87
C GLY A 18 20.05 5.39 31.79
N LEU A 19 21.37 5.40 31.63
CA LEU A 19 22.29 6.26 32.37
C LEU A 19 22.02 7.75 32.13
N ILE A 20 21.79 8.17 30.88
CA ILE A 20 21.46 9.55 30.52
C ILE A 20 20.13 9.98 31.15
N LEU A 21 19.11 9.09 31.17
CA LEU A 21 17.82 9.38 31.82
C LEU A 21 17.92 9.46 33.33
N LEU A 22 18.75 8.61 33.98
CA LEU A 22 18.95 8.59 35.42
C LEU A 22 19.83 9.75 35.91
N LEU A 23 20.91 10.07 35.18
CA LEU A 23 21.90 11.07 35.59
C LEU A 23 21.59 12.48 35.06
N GLY A 24 20.77 12.55 33.97
CA GLY A 24 20.40 13.80 33.33
C GLY A 24 19.41 14.60 34.16
N LYS A 25 19.86 15.57 34.94
CA LYS A 25 19.00 16.57 35.60
C LYS A 25 18.38 17.50 34.55
N GLY A 26 17.35 17.05 33.85
CA GLY A 26 16.24 17.78 33.21
C GLY A 26 16.48 19.06 32.38
N LYS A 27 17.70 19.51 32.10
CA LYS A 27 17.93 20.81 31.45
C LYS A 27 18.19 20.78 29.93
N GLN A 28 18.44 19.62 29.33
CA GLN A 28 18.65 19.51 27.90
C GLN A 28 17.94 18.26 27.33
N PRO A 29 16.73 18.38 26.73
CA PRO A 29 15.99 17.24 26.21
C PRO A 29 16.62 16.60 24.96
N VAL A 30 17.61 17.23 24.34
CA VAL A 30 18.27 16.78 23.12
C VAL A 30 19.05 15.47 23.31
N ILE A 31 19.85 15.37 24.36
CA ILE A 31 20.71 14.21 24.63
C ILE A 31 19.89 12.93 24.88
N PRO A 32 18.88 12.93 25.78
CA PRO A 32 17.99 11.78 25.94
C PRO A 32 17.24 11.37 24.67
N THR A 33 16.82 12.37 23.88
CA THR A 33 16.14 12.11 22.60
C THR A 33 17.06 11.40 21.61
N ILE A 34 18.31 11.85 21.47
CA ILE A 34 19.30 11.20 20.59
C ILE A 34 19.58 9.77 21.07
N ALA A 35 19.81 9.57 22.37
CA ALA A 35 20.08 8.25 22.94
C ALA A 35 18.92 7.27 22.71
N LEU A 36 17.68 7.73 22.93
CA LEU A 36 16.46 6.95 22.66
C LEU A 36 16.34 6.59 21.18
N THR A 37 16.59 7.55 20.27
CA THR A 37 16.56 7.34 18.84
C THR A 37 17.58 6.28 18.40
N LEU A 38 18.81 6.35 18.93
CA LEU A 38 19.85 5.36 18.63
C LEU A 38 19.48 3.96 19.15
N THR A 39 18.87 3.88 20.33
CA THR A 39 18.40 2.61 20.89
C THR A 39 17.31 1.98 20.00
N PHE A 40 16.30 2.75 19.60
CA PHE A 40 15.26 2.25 18.68
C PHE A 40 15.82 1.90 17.31
N PHE A 41 16.80 2.65 16.82
CA PHE A 41 17.47 2.32 15.55
C PHE A 41 18.21 0.98 15.66
N ALA A 42 18.97 0.77 16.74
CA ALA A 42 19.70 -0.47 16.96
C ALA A 42 18.76 -1.68 17.13
N LEU A 43 17.63 -1.50 17.84
CA LEU A 43 16.58 -2.53 17.98
C LEU A 43 15.94 -2.86 16.62
N GLY A 44 15.63 -1.85 15.82
CA GLY A 44 15.08 -2.04 14.47
C GLY A 44 16.06 -2.77 13.55
N ALA A 45 17.34 -2.40 13.59
CA ALA A 45 18.38 -3.05 12.79
C ALA A 45 18.62 -4.51 13.22
N LEU A 46 18.60 -4.80 14.54
CA LEU A 46 18.65 -6.16 15.05
C LEU A 46 17.44 -6.98 14.57
N ARG A 47 16.24 -6.39 14.64
CA ARG A 47 15.02 -7.06 14.18
C ARG A 47 15.06 -7.36 12.68
N CYS A 48 15.51 -6.39 11.85
CA CYS A 48 15.73 -6.62 10.41
C CYS A 48 16.75 -7.74 10.15
N HIS A 49 17.81 -7.82 10.98
CA HIS A 49 18.81 -8.86 10.83
C HIS A 49 18.27 -10.25 11.17
N LEU A 50 17.38 -10.35 12.16
CA LEU A 50 16.75 -11.62 12.57
C LEU A 50 15.72 -12.10 11.56
N ASP A 51 14.99 -11.18 10.91
CA ASP A 51 13.95 -11.51 9.92
C ASP A 51 14.51 -11.60 8.48
N ASP A 52 15.81 -11.38 8.27
CA ASP A 52 16.42 -11.50 6.95
C ASP A 52 16.43 -12.99 6.52
N PRO A 53 15.77 -13.35 5.40
CA PRO A 53 15.75 -14.72 4.89
C PRO A 53 17.13 -15.37 4.74
N ARG A 54 18.17 -14.54 4.56
CA ARG A 54 19.57 -15.01 4.45
C ARG A 54 20.13 -15.55 5.76
N HIS A 55 19.54 -15.17 6.90
CA HIS A 55 19.97 -15.62 8.23
C HIS A 55 19.02 -16.69 8.81
N ASP A 56 17.86 -16.89 8.22
CA ASP A 56 16.87 -17.86 8.65
C ASP A 56 17.15 -19.23 8.04
N ALA A 57 17.53 -20.20 8.89
CA ALA A 57 17.85 -21.56 8.46
C ALA A 57 16.61 -22.33 7.95
N SER A 58 15.40 -21.91 8.36
CA SER A 58 14.13 -22.53 7.98
C SER A 58 13.50 -21.90 6.73
N HIS A 59 14.11 -20.85 6.18
CA HIS A 59 13.65 -20.26 4.93
C HIS A 59 13.95 -21.18 3.73
N TRP A 60 12.96 -21.39 2.84
CA TRP A 60 13.04 -22.33 1.73
C TRP A 60 14.25 -22.12 0.80
N THR A 61 14.73 -20.88 0.66
CA THR A 61 15.91 -20.56 -0.18
C THR A 61 17.21 -21.15 0.34
N ARG A 62 17.24 -21.64 1.59
CA ARG A 62 18.40 -22.28 2.22
C ARG A 62 18.29 -23.80 2.29
N SER A 63 17.21 -24.39 1.79
CA SER A 63 17.06 -25.83 1.73
C SER A 63 18.16 -26.44 0.86
N ALA A 64 18.95 -27.34 1.44
CA ALA A 64 20.07 -27.96 0.75
C ALA A 64 19.62 -28.81 -0.45
N THR A 65 18.36 -29.19 -0.52
CA THR A 65 17.79 -30.01 -1.61
C THR A 65 17.39 -29.17 -2.83
N LEU A 66 17.23 -27.84 -2.68
CA LEU A 66 16.91 -26.95 -3.79
C LEU A 66 18.19 -26.55 -4.54
N SER A 67 18.59 -27.36 -5.50
CA SER A 67 19.60 -26.99 -6.51
C SER A 67 18.92 -26.70 -7.85
N GLN A 68 19.53 -25.87 -8.68
CA GLN A 68 19.00 -25.60 -10.04
C GLN A 68 19.07 -26.88 -10.94
N GLU A 69 19.70 -27.95 -10.48
CA GLU A 69 19.92 -29.20 -11.21
C GLU A 69 18.94 -30.33 -10.81
N HIS A 70 18.28 -30.24 -9.65
CA HIS A 70 17.37 -31.28 -9.17
C HIS A 70 15.98 -30.72 -8.90
N ALA A 71 14.98 -31.36 -9.52
CA ALA A 71 13.57 -31.08 -9.21
C ALA A 71 13.23 -31.59 -7.80
N SER A 72 12.59 -30.76 -7.00
CA SER A 72 12.15 -31.09 -5.65
C SER A 72 10.63 -31.10 -5.54
N TYR A 73 10.12 -31.80 -4.54
CA TYR A 73 8.70 -31.74 -4.19
C TYR A 73 8.46 -30.58 -3.23
N LEU A 74 7.59 -29.66 -3.63
CA LEU A 74 7.22 -28.51 -2.79
C LEU A 74 5.73 -28.60 -2.41
N VAL A 75 5.44 -28.32 -1.14
CA VAL A 75 4.07 -28.06 -0.69
C VAL A 75 3.90 -26.55 -0.58
N LEU A 76 3.03 -26.02 -1.41
CA LEU A 76 2.78 -24.57 -1.56
C LEU A 76 1.33 -24.25 -1.15
N ARG A 77 1.15 -23.27 -0.28
CA ARG A 77 -0.16 -22.71 0.04
C ARG A 77 -0.36 -21.39 -0.72
N LEU A 78 -1.49 -21.26 -1.39
CA LEU A 78 -1.82 -20.08 -2.15
C LEU A 78 -2.20 -18.92 -1.22
N GLU A 79 -1.49 -17.80 -1.32
CA GLU A 79 -1.75 -16.58 -0.54
C GLU A 79 -2.64 -15.56 -1.29
N GLU A 80 -2.89 -15.81 -2.57
CA GLU A 80 -3.84 -15.03 -3.38
C GLU A 80 -4.55 -15.93 -4.39
N THR A 81 -5.70 -15.51 -4.91
CA THR A 81 -6.33 -16.17 -6.06
C THR A 81 -5.47 -15.91 -7.31
N PRO A 82 -5.23 -16.92 -8.17
CA PRO A 82 -4.42 -16.74 -9.38
C PRO A 82 -4.86 -15.57 -10.25
N LEU A 83 -3.92 -14.70 -10.59
CA LEU A 83 -4.16 -13.54 -11.45
C LEU A 83 -3.82 -13.88 -12.90
N PRO A 84 -4.72 -13.66 -13.85
CA PRO A 84 -4.46 -13.95 -15.26
C PRO A 84 -3.39 -12.99 -15.80
N ARG A 85 -2.45 -13.56 -16.59
CA ARG A 85 -1.48 -12.85 -17.43
C ARG A 85 -1.67 -13.28 -18.87
N GLU A 86 -0.97 -12.69 -19.81
CA GLU A 86 -1.10 -13.04 -21.23
C GLU A 86 -0.90 -14.55 -21.50
N LYS A 87 0.16 -15.14 -20.96
CA LYS A 87 0.58 -16.53 -21.21
C LYS A 87 0.48 -17.46 -20.00
N SER A 88 0.19 -16.95 -18.81
CA SER A 88 0.23 -17.72 -17.57
C SER A 88 -0.76 -17.20 -16.53
N TRP A 89 -0.97 -17.97 -15.46
CA TRP A 89 -1.53 -17.49 -14.21
C TRP A 89 -0.39 -17.20 -13.25
N ARG A 90 -0.41 -16.02 -12.63
CA ARG A 90 0.53 -15.67 -11.56
C ARG A 90 -0.17 -15.79 -10.22
N VAL A 91 0.48 -16.41 -9.24
CA VAL A 91 -0.01 -16.49 -7.87
C VAL A 91 1.15 -16.34 -6.89
N LEU A 92 0.90 -15.66 -5.78
CA LEU A 92 1.81 -15.64 -4.64
C LEU A 92 1.49 -16.85 -3.76
N THR A 93 2.52 -17.58 -3.38
CA THR A 93 2.39 -18.77 -2.53
C THR A 93 3.34 -18.68 -1.35
N GLU A 94 2.98 -19.33 -0.25
CA GLU A 94 3.84 -19.61 0.89
C GLU A 94 4.35 -21.05 0.75
N VAL A 95 5.64 -21.23 0.88
CA VAL A 95 6.25 -22.57 0.90
C VAL A 95 6.07 -23.15 2.30
N GLU A 96 5.39 -24.29 2.43
CA GLU A 96 5.20 -24.96 3.73
C GLU A 96 6.21 -26.10 3.92
N ARG A 97 6.65 -26.72 2.80
CA ARG A 97 7.60 -27.85 2.82
C ARG A 97 8.38 -27.94 1.52
N VAL A 98 9.65 -28.32 1.64
CA VAL A 98 10.50 -28.76 0.52
C VAL A 98 10.94 -30.19 0.82
N ASP A 99 10.56 -31.13 -0.04
CA ASP A 99 10.70 -32.58 0.17
C ASP A 99 10.14 -33.00 1.55
N GLN A 100 11.00 -33.42 2.48
CA GLN A 100 10.60 -33.81 3.83
C GLN A 100 10.85 -32.73 4.89
N THR A 101 11.42 -31.56 4.50
CA THR A 101 11.81 -30.51 5.44
C THR A 101 10.74 -29.40 5.48
N TYR A 102 10.28 -29.04 6.68
CA TYR A 102 9.39 -27.91 6.87
C TYR A 102 10.19 -26.62 6.64
N CYS A 103 9.66 -25.78 5.77
CA CYS A 103 10.23 -24.50 5.42
C CYS A 103 9.13 -23.42 5.44
N HIS A 104 9.54 -22.17 5.35
CA HIS A 104 8.63 -21.07 5.13
C HIS A 104 9.23 -20.06 4.14
N GLY A 105 8.39 -19.12 3.69
CA GLY A 105 8.80 -18.03 2.82
C GLY A 105 7.99 -17.95 1.53
N ALA A 106 7.88 -16.73 1.02
CA ALA A 106 7.06 -16.44 -0.15
C ALA A 106 7.76 -16.92 -1.46
N LEU A 107 6.96 -17.50 -2.36
CA LEU A 107 7.36 -17.93 -3.69
C LEU A 107 6.34 -17.43 -4.71
N ARG A 108 6.80 -16.90 -5.86
CA ARG A 108 5.93 -16.56 -6.98
C ARG A 108 5.79 -17.75 -7.90
N LEU A 109 4.57 -18.27 -7.99
CA LEU A 109 4.22 -19.39 -8.84
C LEU A 109 3.62 -18.87 -10.16
N TYR A 110 4.12 -19.38 -11.28
CA TYR A 110 3.58 -19.15 -12.61
C TYR A 110 3.08 -20.46 -13.18
N LEU A 111 1.77 -20.57 -13.38
CA LEU A 111 1.10 -21.73 -13.94
C LEU A 111 0.74 -21.48 -15.40
N ARG A 112 0.92 -22.47 -16.24
CA ARG A 112 0.40 -22.42 -17.62
C ARG A 112 -1.11 -22.21 -17.61
N LYS A 113 -1.64 -21.53 -18.63
CA LYS A 113 -3.09 -21.36 -18.77
C LYS A 113 -3.74 -22.69 -19.11
N ASP A 114 -4.32 -23.32 -18.11
CA ASP A 114 -5.15 -24.51 -18.20
C ASP A 114 -6.45 -24.35 -17.39
N SER A 115 -7.38 -25.28 -17.56
CA SER A 115 -8.67 -25.29 -16.87
C SER A 115 -8.52 -25.52 -15.37
N THR A 116 -7.49 -26.25 -14.95
CA THR A 116 -7.23 -26.59 -13.55
C THR A 116 -6.74 -25.34 -12.81
N ALA A 117 -5.77 -24.62 -13.36
CA ALA A 117 -5.25 -23.37 -12.76
C ALA A 117 -6.34 -22.31 -12.54
N ALA A 118 -7.34 -22.25 -13.44
CA ALA A 118 -8.47 -21.33 -13.31
C ALA A 118 -9.41 -21.66 -12.12
N THR A 119 -9.37 -22.88 -11.60
CA THR A 119 -10.20 -23.32 -10.46
C THR A 119 -9.56 -23.09 -9.10
N LEU A 120 -8.26 -22.80 -9.07
CA LEU A 120 -7.47 -22.56 -7.84
C LEU A 120 -7.93 -21.29 -7.14
N ARG A 121 -7.84 -21.31 -5.80
CA ARG A 121 -8.31 -20.22 -4.93
C ARG A 121 -7.30 -19.94 -3.82
N TYR A 122 -7.47 -18.81 -3.16
CA TYR A 122 -6.77 -18.53 -1.92
C TYR A 122 -6.90 -19.66 -0.92
N GLY A 123 -5.81 -20.04 -0.28
CA GLY A 123 -5.74 -21.09 0.75
C GLY A 123 -5.60 -22.52 0.23
N ASP A 124 -5.75 -22.74 -1.09
CA ASP A 124 -5.51 -24.05 -1.68
C ASP A 124 -4.05 -24.48 -1.48
N ARG A 125 -3.83 -25.75 -1.14
CA ARG A 125 -2.50 -26.35 -1.03
C ARG A 125 -2.20 -27.17 -2.26
N LEU A 126 -1.04 -26.93 -2.84
CA LEU A 126 -0.54 -27.65 -4.01
C LEU A 126 0.68 -28.47 -3.63
N LEU A 127 0.71 -29.73 -4.03
CA LEU A 127 1.94 -30.51 -4.13
C LEU A 127 2.49 -30.30 -5.54
N VAL A 128 3.71 -29.85 -5.60
CA VAL A 128 4.35 -29.40 -6.84
C VAL A 128 5.68 -30.14 -7.00
N HIS A 129 5.98 -30.57 -8.21
CA HIS A 129 7.29 -31.12 -8.56
C HIS A 129 7.95 -30.23 -9.63
N GLY A 130 9.09 -29.62 -9.30
CA GLY A 130 9.73 -28.68 -10.23
C GLY A 130 11.01 -28.03 -9.71
N TYR A 131 11.56 -27.13 -10.52
CA TYR A 131 12.79 -26.38 -10.26
C TYR A 131 12.44 -24.95 -9.83
N ALA A 132 12.74 -24.58 -8.60
CA ALA A 132 12.56 -23.24 -8.12
C ALA A 132 13.79 -22.36 -8.44
N ASP A 133 13.57 -21.20 -9.07
CA ASP A 133 14.64 -20.20 -9.24
C ASP A 133 14.80 -19.45 -7.91
N VAL A 134 15.75 -19.90 -7.10
CA VAL A 134 16.05 -19.34 -5.77
C VAL A 134 16.43 -17.85 -5.87
N ALA A 135 17.17 -17.45 -6.91
CA ALA A 135 17.63 -16.07 -7.07
C ALA A 135 16.48 -15.10 -7.36
N LYS A 136 15.45 -15.55 -8.07
CA LYS A 136 14.27 -14.75 -8.43
C LYS A 136 13.07 -14.98 -7.51
N GLY A 137 13.12 -16.02 -6.66
CA GLY A 137 11.99 -16.43 -5.85
C GLY A 137 10.77 -16.81 -6.71
N THR A 138 11.00 -17.52 -7.83
CA THR A 138 9.97 -17.85 -8.82
C THR A 138 10.00 -19.32 -9.20
N LEU A 139 8.83 -19.86 -9.51
CA LEU A 139 8.63 -21.21 -10.01
C LEU A 139 7.66 -21.19 -11.21
N TYR A 140 8.04 -21.84 -12.30
CA TYR A 140 7.20 -21.98 -13.50
C TYR A 140 6.79 -23.43 -13.68
N LEU A 141 5.46 -23.64 -13.78
CA LEU A 141 4.89 -24.98 -13.86
C LEU A 141 3.92 -25.14 -15.04
N THR A 142 3.89 -26.35 -15.56
CA THR A 142 2.83 -26.87 -16.45
C THR A 142 1.82 -27.68 -15.64
N SER A 143 0.64 -27.97 -16.21
CA SER A 143 -0.47 -28.69 -15.56
C SER A 143 -0.10 -30.06 -14.98
N ASP A 144 0.89 -30.71 -15.54
CA ASP A 144 1.26 -32.08 -15.16
C ASP A 144 2.22 -32.14 -13.94
N HIS A 145 2.64 -30.97 -13.44
CA HIS A 145 3.63 -30.86 -12.38
C HIS A 145 3.07 -30.42 -11.04
N TYR A 146 1.77 -30.27 -10.90
CA TYR A 146 1.15 -29.93 -9.63
C TYR A 146 -0.18 -30.67 -9.40
N ILE A 147 -0.47 -30.96 -8.14
CA ILE A 147 -1.70 -31.60 -7.69
C ILE A 147 -2.31 -30.77 -6.55
N LEU A 148 -3.60 -30.49 -6.64
CA LEU A 148 -4.35 -29.89 -5.53
C LEU A 148 -4.52 -30.94 -4.44
N THR A 149 -3.90 -30.70 -3.28
CA THR A 149 -3.94 -31.63 -2.15
C THR A 149 -5.02 -31.29 -1.15
N GLU A 150 -5.26 -30.02 -0.89
CA GLU A 150 -6.22 -29.54 0.09
C GLU A 150 -6.83 -28.20 -0.33
N ARG A 151 -8.11 -28.01 0.02
CA ARG A 151 -8.83 -26.76 -0.22
C ARG A 151 -9.25 -26.12 1.09
N ASP A 152 -8.76 -24.89 1.38
CA ASP A 152 -9.23 -24.14 2.53
C ASP A 152 -10.64 -23.61 2.29
N SER A 153 -11.60 -24.17 3.04
CA SER A 153 -13.00 -23.71 3.01
C SER A 153 -13.43 -22.97 4.28
N THR A 154 -12.61 -22.95 5.32
CA THR A 154 -13.02 -22.61 6.69
C THR A 154 -12.53 -21.24 7.15
N SER A 155 -11.36 -20.80 6.72
CA SER A 155 -10.78 -19.53 7.18
C SER A 155 -11.65 -18.32 6.78
N LEU A 156 -11.65 -17.29 7.63
CA LEU A 156 -12.36 -16.04 7.36
C LEU A 156 -11.90 -15.43 6.04
N ARG A 157 -10.59 -15.45 5.77
CA ARG A 157 -10.00 -14.90 4.55
C ARG A 157 -10.48 -15.66 3.31
N ALA A 158 -10.54 -16.99 3.36
CA ALA A 158 -11.09 -17.79 2.26
C ALA A 158 -12.59 -17.52 2.03
N ARG A 159 -13.36 -17.25 3.09
CA ARG A 159 -14.78 -16.85 2.96
C ARG A 159 -14.92 -15.47 2.30
N CYS A 160 -14.10 -14.50 2.70
CA CYS A 160 -14.09 -13.17 2.09
C CYS A 160 -13.66 -13.23 0.63
N GLU A 161 -12.67 -14.06 0.28
CA GLU A 161 -12.21 -14.24 -1.10
C GLU A 161 -13.29 -14.89 -1.97
N ARG A 162 -14.03 -15.87 -1.45
CA ARG A 162 -15.21 -16.43 -2.16
C ARG A 162 -16.29 -15.37 -2.40
N LEU A 163 -16.56 -14.52 -1.42
CA LEU A 163 -17.50 -13.40 -1.58
C LEU A 163 -16.98 -12.41 -2.62
N ARG A 164 -15.71 -12.05 -2.58
CA ARG A 164 -15.04 -11.19 -3.55
C ARG A 164 -15.21 -11.72 -4.98
N MET A 165 -14.90 -13.01 -5.21
CA MET A 165 -15.06 -13.66 -6.51
C MET A 165 -16.52 -13.75 -6.97
N LYS A 166 -17.47 -13.92 -6.04
CA LYS A 166 -18.90 -13.88 -6.36
C LYS A 166 -19.35 -12.48 -6.80
N LEU A 167 -18.90 -11.44 -6.09
CA LEU A 167 -19.19 -10.05 -6.46
C LEU A 167 -18.55 -9.69 -7.80
N LEU A 168 -17.31 -10.11 -8.02
CA LEU A 168 -16.60 -9.92 -9.29
C LEU A 168 -17.38 -10.48 -10.47
N ARG A 169 -17.83 -11.75 -10.39
CA ARG A 169 -18.64 -12.38 -11.43
C ARG A 169 -19.92 -11.60 -11.70
N ARG A 170 -20.63 -11.16 -10.65
CA ARG A 170 -21.85 -10.37 -10.81
C ARG A 170 -21.60 -9.04 -11.52
N MET A 171 -20.44 -8.40 -11.27
CA MET A 171 -20.06 -7.16 -11.97
C MET A 171 -19.77 -7.45 -13.44
N GLN A 172 -19.08 -8.54 -13.75
CA GLN A 172 -18.74 -8.96 -15.13
C GLN A 172 -19.95 -9.39 -15.96
N GLU A 173 -20.95 -10.01 -15.32
CA GLU A 173 -22.22 -10.39 -15.95
C GLU A 173 -23.15 -9.18 -16.12
N GLY A 174 -22.86 -8.05 -15.53
CA GLY A 174 -23.65 -6.84 -15.59
C GLY A 174 -23.45 -6.03 -16.88
N PRO A 175 -24.27 -4.99 -17.10
CA PRO A 175 -24.32 -4.25 -18.36
C PRO A 175 -23.22 -3.21 -18.57
N LEU A 176 -22.23 -3.07 -17.65
CA LEU A 176 -21.11 -2.16 -17.82
C LEU A 176 -20.12 -2.71 -18.85
N GLU A 177 -19.64 -1.83 -19.74
CA GLU A 177 -18.66 -2.22 -20.75
C GLU A 177 -17.42 -2.88 -20.11
N PRO A 178 -16.91 -4.02 -20.64
CA PRO A 178 -15.82 -4.77 -20.01
C PRO A 178 -14.55 -3.96 -19.76
N ARG A 179 -14.23 -2.99 -20.63
CA ARG A 179 -13.08 -2.09 -20.46
C ARG A 179 -13.21 -1.23 -19.20
N LEU A 180 -14.40 -0.65 -18.99
CA LEU A 180 -14.70 0.18 -17.81
C LEU A 180 -14.95 -0.69 -16.58
N GLY A 181 -15.53 -1.89 -16.76
CA GLY A 181 -15.74 -2.90 -15.73
C GLY A 181 -14.44 -3.25 -15.03
N GLY A 182 -13.35 -3.50 -15.77
CA GLY A 182 -12.04 -3.78 -15.20
C GLY A 182 -11.50 -2.66 -14.31
N VAL A 183 -11.81 -1.39 -14.61
CA VAL A 183 -11.45 -0.25 -13.74
C VAL A 183 -12.31 -0.25 -12.47
N ALA A 184 -13.63 -0.46 -12.60
CA ALA A 184 -14.55 -0.53 -11.46
C ALA A 184 -14.17 -1.67 -10.50
N GLU A 185 -13.80 -2.84 -11.02
CA GLU A 185 -13.32 -4.01 -10.28
C GLU A 185 -12.02 -3.72 -9.53
N ALA A 186 -11.09 -3.02 -10.18
CA ALA A 186 -9.83 -2.62 -9.56
C ALA A 186 -10.05 -1.62 -8.41
N LEU A 187 -10.97 -0.66 -8.57
CA LEU A 187 -11.31 0.36 -7.57
C LEU A 187 -12.04 -0.22 -6.35
N THR A 188 -12.94 -1.19 -6.56
CA THR A 188 -13.82 -1.73 -5.51
C THR A 188 -13.27 -2.99 -4.86
N LEU A 189 -12.87 -3.95 -5.67
CA LEU A 189 -12.41 -5.27 -5.22
C LEU A 189 -10.89 -5.44 -5.25
N GLY A 190 -10.14 -4.44 -5.76
CA GLY A 190 -8.69 -4.56 -5.95
C GLY A 190 -8.32 -5.62 -7.00
N TRP A 191 -9.27 -6.06 -7.83
CA TRP A 191 -9.02 -7.06 -8.86
C TRP A 191 -8.46 -6.41 -10.13
N ARG A 192 -7.31 -6.90 -10.58
CA ARG A 192 -6.60 -6.35 -11.75
C ARG A 192 -6.43 -7.39 -12.86
N GLY A 193 -7.06 -8.54 -12.73
CA GLY A 193 -6.96 -9.62 -13.71
C GLY A 193 -7.47 -9.20 -15.08
N ASP A 194 -8.54 -8.39 -15.11
CA ASP A 194 -9.23 -7.97 -16.32
C ASP A 194 -8.81 -6.59 -16.82
N LEU A 195 -7.86 -5.93 -16.13
CA LEU A 195 -7.27 -4.69 -16.62
C LEU A 195 -6.37 -4.95 -17.82
N ARG A 196 -6.78 -4.46 -18.98
CA ARG A 196 -6.01 -4.54 -20.22
C ARG A 196 -4.67 -3.82 -20.09
N GLY A 197 -3.63 -4.36 -20.71
CA GLY A 197 -2.29 -3.80 -20.65
C GLY A 197 -2.19 -2.38 -21.22
N ASP A 198 -2.98 -2.07 -22.29
CA ASP A 198 -3.09 -0.74 -22.88
C ASP A 198 -3.63 0.28 -21.87
N LEU A 199 -4.70 -0.08 -21.14
CA LEU A 199 -5.30 0.76 -20.12
C LEU A 199 -4.31 1.02 -18.94
N GLN A 200 -3.62 -0.03 -18.49
CA GLN A 200 -2.60 0.13 -17.45
C GLN A 200 -1.47 1.07 -17.88
N SER A 201 -1.02 0.98 -19.15
CA SER A 201 0.01 1.86 -19.68
C SER A 201 -0.48 3.31 -19.76
N GLN A 202 -1.70 3.57 -20.25
CA GLN A 202 -2.30 4.91 -20.29
C GLN A 202 -2.36 5.58 -18.92
N PHE A 203 -2.87 4.87 -17.90
CA PHE A 203 -2.93 5.39 -16.53
C PHE A 203 -1.54 5.64 -15.92
N ARG A 204 -0.57 4.77 -16.25
CA ARG A 204 0.82 4.95 -15.81
C ARG A 204 1.44 6.17 -16.47
N ASP A 205 1.30 6.31 -17.77
CA ASP A 205 1.91 7.36 -18.58
C ASP A 205 1.28 8.73 -18.29
N ALA A 206 -0.01 8.76 -17.91
CA ALA A 206 -0.68 9.95 -17.38
C ALA A 206 -0.29 10.28 -15.91
N GLY A 207 0.48 9.42 -15.21
CA GLY A 207 0.91 9.64 -13.83
C GLY A 207 -0.16 9.34 -12.77
N VAL A 208 -1.23 8.62 -13.13
CA VAL A 208 -2.35 8.30 -12.24
C VAL A 208 -2.55 6.80 -11.99
N MET A 209 -1.50 6.01 -12.19
CA MET A 209 -1.52 4.56 -11.95
C MET A 209 -1.97 4.19 -10.53
N HIS A 210 -1.73 5.06 -9.55
CA HIS A 210 -2.16 4.89 -8.17
C HIS A 210 -3.69 4.86 -8.01
N MET A 211 -4.45 5.37 -8.98
CA MET A 211 -5.91 5.31 -8.99
C MET A 211 -6.44 3.90 -9.32
N LEU A 212 -5.73 3.12 -10.15
CA LEU A 212 -6.08 1.72 -10.45
C LEU A 212 -5.71 0.74 -9.31
N CYS A 213 -5.23 1.26 -8.20
CA CYS A 213 -4.94 0.48 -7.01
C CYS A 213 -5.87 0.94 -5.89
N VAL A 214 -6.39 0.02 -5.09
CA VAL A 214 -7.04 0.42 -3.84
C VAL A 214 -6.00 1.15 -2.99
N SER A 215 -6.17 2.46 -2.84
CA SER A 215 -5.22 3.37 -2.23
C SER A 215 -5.73 3.94 -0.91
N GLY A 216 -4.86 4.67 -0.21
CA GLY A 216 -5.25 5.43 0.97
C GLY A 216 -6.37 6.43 0.72
N LEU A 217 -6.43 7.02 -0.48
CA LEU A 217 -7.53 7.91 -0.88
C LEU A 217 -8.88 7.17 -0.87
N HIS A 218 -8.95 5.96 -1.43
CA HIS A 218 -10.18 5.15 -1.47
C HIS A 218 -10.67 4.78 -0.06
N VAL A 219 -9.76 4.34 0.82
CA VAL A 219 -10.09 4.03 2.23
C VAL A 219 -10.54 5.28 2.97
N GLY A 220 -9.87 6.42 2.73
CA GLY A 220 -10.24 7.71 3.32
C GLY A 220 -11.61 8.23 2.84
N LEU A 221 -11.90 8.12 1.55
CA LEU A 221 -13.20 8.46 0.97
C LEU A 221 -14.30 7.56 1.55
N LEU A 222 -14.06 6.26 1.64
CA LEU A 222 -15.01 5.33 2.26
C LEU A 222 -15.29 5.70 3.73
N ALA A 223 -14.24 5.99 4.51
CA ALA A 223 -14.39 6.45 5.89
C ALA A 223 -15.18 7.75 5.98
N ALA A 224 -14.95 8.70 5.06
CA ALA A 224 -15.67 9.96 5.01
C ALA A 224 -17.13 9.76 4.63
N ILE A 225 -17.44 8.95 3.62
CA ILE A 225 -18.81 8.61 3.19
C ILE A 225 -19.57 7.96 4.35
N VAL A 226 -18.98 6.97 5.02
CA VAL A 226 -19.61 6.31 6.17
C VAL A 226 -19.83 7.31 7.32
N GLY A 227 -18.83 8.15 7.60
CA GLY A 227 -18.97 9.21 8.62
C GLY A 227 -20.06 10.21 8.31
N TRP A 228 -20.27 10.52 7.02
CA TRP A 228 -21.36 11.37 6.55
C TRP A 228 -22.72 10.66 6.65
N LEU A 229 -22.81 9.41 6.22
CA LEU A 229 -24.05 8.63 6.35
C LEU A 229 -24.51 8.47 7.81
N LEU A 230 -23.58 8.48 8.74
CA LEU A 230 -23.84 8.40 10.18
C LEU A 230 -24.03 9.80 10.83
N PHE A 231 -24.41 10.84 10.04
CA PHE A 231 -24.58 12.21 10.56
C PHE A 231 -25.63 12.32 11.66
N PHE A 232 -26.65 11.44 11.63
CA PHE A 232 -27.73 11.37 12.61
C PHE A 232 -27.31 10.79 13.96
N VAL A 233 -26.16 10.09 14.02
CA VAL A 233 -25.60 9.58 15.28
C VAL A 233 -25.07 10.76 16.10
N GLY A 234 -25.46 10.85 17.36
CA GLY A 234 -25.11 11.96 18.26
C GLY A 234 -23.60 12.26 18.30
N LYS A 235 -23.29 13.51 18.68
CA LYS A 235 -21.87 13.98 18.81
C LYS A 235 -21.32 13.77 20.22
N ASP A 236 -22.09 13.22 21.13
CA ASP A 236 -21.69 12.85 22.47
C ASP A 236 -20.64 11.71 22.47
N ARG A 237 -20.14 11.35 23.64
CA ARG A 237 -19.11 10.30 23.75
C ARG A 237 -19.58 8.95 23.17
N ARG A 238 -20.85 8.58 23.44
CA ARG A 238 -21.40 7.32 22.93
C ARG A 238 -21.55 7.35 21.40
N GLY A 239 -22.08 8.42 20.86
CA GLY A 239 -22.23 8.60 19.41
C GLY A 239 -20.88 8.59 18.66
N ARG A 240 -19.83 9.21 19.22
CA ARG A 240 -18.48 9.12 18.64
C ARG A 240 -17.93 7.69 18.63
N ILE A 241 -18.16 6.92 19.72
CA ILE A 241 -17.73 5.52 19.79
C ILE A 241 -18.48 4.69 18.74
N VAL A 242 -19.82 4.80 18.70
CA VAL A 242 -20.64 4.04 17.73
C VAL A 242 -20.22 4.37 16.30
N ARG A 243 -20.12 5.65 15.95
CA ARG A 243 -19.70 6.09 14.60
C ARG A 243 -18.31 5.56 14.25
N GLY A 244 -17.34 5.69 15.16
CA GLY A 244 -15.97 5.20 14.95
C GLY A 244 -15.91 3.68 14.83
N SER A 245 -16.67 2.92 15.63
CA SER A 245 -16.72 1.48 15.54
C SER A 245 -17.29 0.99 14.20
N VAL A 246 -18.35 1.63 13.71
CA VAL A 246 -18.93 1.33 12.39
C VAL A 246 -17.95 1.67 11.27
N GLN A 247 -17.27 2.84 11.33
CA GLN A 247 -16.25 3.20 10.36
C GLN A 247 -15.11 2.16 10.34
N LEU A 248 -14.59 1.76 11.50
CA LEU A 248 -13.55 0.73 11.61
C LEU A 248 -14.01 -0.60 10.99
N ALA A 249 -15.22 -1.06 11.35
CA ALA A 249 -15.75 -2.32 10.80
C ALA A 249 -15.85 -2.28 9.27
N ILE A 250 -16.33 -1.17 8.70
CA ILE A 250 -16.48 -1.03 7.25
C ILE A 250 -15.11 -0.92 6.55
N ILE A 251 -14.16 -0.18 7.11
CA ILE A 251 -12.81 -0.06 6.53
C ILE A 251 -12.11 -1.43 6.49
N TRP A 252 -12.18 -2.21 7.56
CA TRP A 252 -11.57 -3.53 7.58
C TRP A 252 -12.34 -4.56 6.75
N ALA A 253 -13.67 -4.46 6.66
CA ALA A 253 -14.46 -5.26 5.73
C ALA A 253 -14.07 -4.97 4.27
N PHE A 254 -13.89 -3.70 3.93
CA PHE A 254 -13.40 -3.30 2.59
C PHE A 254 -11.97 -3.79 2.34
N ALA A 255 -11.07 -3.71 3.33
CA ALA A 255 -9.72 -4.23 3.21
C ALA A 255 -9.71 -5.76 2.97
N LEU A 256 -10.57 -6.50 3.66
CA LEU A 256 -10.76 -7.95 3.45
C LEU A 256 -11.31 -8.24 2.05
N LEU A 257 -12.34 -7.52 1.61
CA LEU A 257 -12.93 -7.68 0.27
C LEU A 257 -11.97 -7.30 -0.85
N SER A 258 -11.09 -6.34 -0.65
CA SER A 258 -10.05 -5.98 -1.63
C SER A 258 -8.82 -6.92 -1.60
N GLY A 259 -8.89 -8.05 -0.88
CA GLY A 259 -7.85 -9.07 -0.83
C GLY A 259 -6.68 -8.72 0.08
N LEU A 260 -6.87 -7.82 1.06
CA LEU A 260 -5.81 -7.35 1.98
C LEU A 260 -4.57 -6.82 1.26
N ALA A 261 -4.76 -6.15 0.12
CA ALA A 261 -3.64 -5.56 -0.61
C ALA A 261 -2.79 -4.69 0.33
N PRO A 262 -1.43 -4.74 0.27
CA PRO A 262 -0.56 -4.04 1.21
C PRO A 262 -0.87 -2.54 1.34
N ALA A 263 -1.21 -1.87 0.24
CA ALA A 263 -1.61 -0.46 0.25
C ALA A 263 -2.89 -0.21 1.04
N THR A 264 -3.88 -1.11 0.92
CA THR A 264 -5.16 -1.02 1.63
C THR A 264 -4.99 -1.27 3.13
N VAL A 265 -4.18 -2.26 3.51
CA VAL A 265 -3.87 -2.56 4.91
C VAL A 265 -3.17 -1.39 5.59
N ARG A 266 -2.17 -0.78 4.92
CA ARG A 266 -1.50 0.43 5.44
C ARG A 266 -2.49 1.56 5.68
N ALA A 267 -3.34 1.84 4.70
CA ALA A 267 -4.36 2.88 4.83
C ALA A 267 -5.37 2.55 5.93
N ALA A 268 -5.87 1.33 6.00
CA ALA A 268 -6.81 0.89 7.04
C ALA A 268 -6.20 1.08 8.43
N LEU A 269 -4.94 0.76 8.64
CA LEU A 269 -4.24 0.96 9.91
C LEU A 269 -4.11 2.45 10.26
N MET A 270 -3.65 3.29 9.31
CA MET A 270 -3.51 4.73 9.53
C MET A 270 -4.86 5.38 9.89
N PHE A 271 -5.93 5.05 9.14
CA PHE A 271 -7.27 5.54 9.44
C PHE A 271 -7.83 4.96 10.74
N SER A 272 -7.50 3.71 11.10
CA SER A 272 -7.87 3.13 12.38
C SER A 272 -7.31 3.92 13.55
N LEU A 273 -6.03 4.26 13.52
CA LEU A 273 -5.40 5.08 14.54
C LEU A 273 -6.03 6.48 14.63
N PHE A 274 -6.34 7.09 13.48
CA PHE A 274 -7.05 8.38 13.43
C PHE A 274 -8.45 8.30 14.04
N ILE A 275 -9.25 7.30 13.66
CA ILE A 275 -10.61 7.10 14.16
C ILE A 275 -10.60 6.82 15.66
N VAL A 276 -9.70 5.92 16.14
CA VAL A 276 -9.57 5.61 17.58
C VAL A 276 -9.17 6.84 18.37
N SER A 277 -8.24 7.64 17.89
CA SER A 277 -7.87 8.92 18.52
C SER A 277 -9.09 9.85 18.66
N HIS A 278 -9.89 9.93 17.59
CA HIS A 278 -11.12 10.74 17.61
C HIS A 278 -12.20 10.19 18.56
N MET A 279 -12.37 8.86 18.62
CA MET A 279 -13.27 8.19 19.58
C MET A 279 -12.88 8.51 21.02
N MET A 280 -11.59 8.57 21.32
CA MET A 280 -11.06 8.94 22.65
C MET A 280 -11.22 10.42 22.98
N GLY A 281 -11.66 11.24 22.03
CA GLY A 281 -11.80 12.70 22.19
C GLY A 281 -10.47 13.44 22.29
N ARG A 282 -9.37 12.80 21.87
CA ARG A 282 -8.04 13.41 21.89
C ARG A 282 -7.76 14.15 20.58
N ARG A 283 -7.18 15.35 20.68
CA ARG A 283 -6.59 16.05 19.54
C ARG A 283 -5.17 15.54 19.37
N THR A 284 -5.00 14.56 18.49
CA THR A 284 -3.69 13.97 18.23
C THR A 284 -3.08 14.64 16.99
N ASP A 285 -1.79 14.95 17.07
CA ASP A 285 -1.05 15.42 15.89
C ASP A 285 -0.98 14.31 14.86
N THR A 286 -1.26 14.64 13.61
CA THR A 286 -1.28 13.69 12.50
C THR A 286 0.10 13.10 12.22
N PHE A 287 1.19 13.84 12.50
CA PHE A 287 2.55 13.28 12.44
C PHE A 287 2.76 12.16 13.46
N ASN A 288 2.25 12.32 14.68
CA ASN A 288 2.32 11.28 15.70
C ASN A 288 1.54 10.03 15.30
N LEU A 289 0.38 10.21 14.64
CA LEU A 289 -0.39 9.08 14.09
C LEU A 289 0.35 8.36 12.96
N LEU A 290 1.00 9.12 12.06
CA LEU A 290 1.83 8.57 11.00
C LEU A 290 3.01 7.78 11.58
N ALA A 291 3.70 8.34 12.57
CA ALA A 291 4.81 7.69 13.27
C ALA A 291 4.33 6.42 14.00
N ALA A 292 3.20 6.48 14.70
CA ALA A 292 2.62 5.31 15.38
C ALA A 292 2.27 4.19 14.38
N ALA A 293 1.70 4.54 13.21
CA ALA A 293 1.43 3.57 12.15
C ALA A 293 2.73 2.92 11.63
N ALA A 294 3.78 3.73 11.41
CA ALA A 294 5.09 3.22 11.00
C ALA A 294 5.67 2.24 12.03
N ILE A 295 5.65 2.62 13.31
CA ILE A 295 6.16 1.78 14.39
C ILE A 295 5.41 0.45 14.47
N VAL A 296 4.07 0.47 14.44
CA VAL A 296 3.25 -0.75 14.50
C VAL A 296 3.56 -1.67 13.32
N MET A 297 3.66 -1.11 12.11
CA MET A 297 3.93 -1.92 10.91
C MET A 297 5.33 -2.51 10.92
N LEU A 298 6.35 -1.72 11.25
CA LEU A 298 7.74 -2.17 11.29
C LEU A 298 8.03 -3.10 12.48
N ALA A 299 7.24 -3.03 13.55
CA ALA A 299 7.31 -3.99 14.66
C ALA A 299 6.78 -5.39 14.24
N VAL A 300 5.77 -5.42 13.36
CA VAL A 300 5.22 -6.68 12.82
C VAL A 300 6.14 -7.26 11.73
N ASP A 301 6.55 -6.42 10.78
CA ASP A 301 7.41 -6.81 9.67
C ASP A 301 8.43 -5.69 9.36
N PRO A 302 9.68 -5.82 9.83
CA PRO A 302 10.70 -4.80 9.62
C PRO A 302 11.16 -4.71 8.17
N MET A 303 10.95 -5.76 7.35
CA MET A 303 11.31 -5.76 5.93
C MET A 303 10.45 -4.79 5.11
N LEU A 304 9.29 -4.37 5.62
CA LEU A 304 8.48 -3.32 5.01
C LEU A 304 9.24 -2.00 4.79
N LEU A 305 10.28 -1.72 5.58
CA LEU A 305 11.12 -0.54 5.38
C LEU A 305 11.75 -0.50 3.96
N PHE A 306 12.02 -1.66 3.39
CA PHE A 306 12.60 -1.83 2.05
C PHE A 306 11.53 -2.02 0.96
N ASP A 307 10.25 -2.14 1.34
CA ASP A 307 9.13 -2.21 0.40
C ASP A 307 8.87 -0.86 -0.25
N ILE A 308 8.93 -0.82 -1.59
CA ILE A 308 8.73 0.40 -2.37
C ILE A 308 7.36 1.02 -2.11
N GLY A 309 6.32 0.19 -1.99
CA GLY A 309 4.96 0.66 -1.72
C GLY A 309 4.84 1.30 -0.34
N TRP A 310 5.53 0.75 0.67
CA TRP A 310 5.60 1.36 2.00
C TRP A 310 6.30 2.72 1.96
N GLN A 311 7.48 2.80 1.32
CA GLN A 311 8.25 4.04 1.17
C GLN A 311 7.44 5.12 0.46
N LEU A 312 6.80 4.80 -0.67
CA LEU A 312 5.96 5.74 -1.41
C LEU A 312 4.76 6.23 -0.58
N SER A 313 4.09 5.33 0.14
CA SER A 313 2.91 5.68 0.95
C SER A 313 3.26 6.62 2.10
N PHE A 314 4.30 6.29 2.88
CA PHE A 314 4.71 7.12 4.01
C PHE A 314 5.31 8.46 3.58
N SER A 315 6.13 8.46 2.52
CA SER A 315 6.67 9.69 1.93
C SER A 315 5.57 10.61 1.41
N ALA A 316 4.57 10.09 0.71
CA ALA A 316 3.44 10.88 0.22
C ALA A 316 2.68 11.56 1.37
N VAL A 317 2.30 10.79 2.41
CA VAL A 317 1.57 11.34 3.56
C VAL A 317 2.43 12.35 4.31
N ALA A 318 3.70 12.07 4.56
CA ALA A 318 4.62 13.02 5.20
C ALA A 318 4.75 14.32 4.40
N GLY A 319 4.87 14.23 3.06
CA GLY A 319 4.91 15.38 2.17
C GLY A 319 3.64 16.24 2.24
N ILE A 320 2.47 15.62 2.22
CA ILE A 320 1.17 16.31 2.36
C ILE A 320 1.09 17.01 3.73
N LEU A 321 1.49 16.34 4.79
CA LEU A 321 1.46 16.91 6.15
C LEU A 321 2.41 18.11 6.29
N LEU A 322 3.61 18.02 5.75
CA LEU A 322 4.58 19.13 5.72
C LEU A 322 4.07 20.31 4.89
N SER A 323 3.27 20.07 3.87
CA SER A 323 2.74 21.10 2.98
C SER A 323 1.39 21.66 3.43
N ARG A 324 0.86 21.28 4.60
CA ARG A 324 -0.42 21.80 5.14
C ARG A 324 -0.56 23.32 5.10
N PRO A 325 0.46 24.15 5.48
CA PRO A 325 0.33 25.59 5.40
C PRO A 325 0.14 26.10 3.97
N LEU A 326 0.79 25.46 2.98
CA LEU A 326 0.67 25.77 1.56
C LEU A 326 -0.73 25.36 1.03
N ILE A 327 -1.18 24.15 1.34
CA ILE A 327 -2.50 23.63 0.95
C ILE A 327 -3.62 24.55 1.46
N GLY A 328 -3.48 25.01 2.70
CA GLY A 328 -4.46 25.90 3.36
C GLY A 328 -4.31 27.39 3.00
N MET A 329 -3.48 27.78 2.02
CA MET A 329 -3.37 29.19 1.60
C MET A 329 -4.64 29.70 0.91
N HIS A 330 -5.24 28.87 0.07
CA HIS A 330 -6.46 29.19 -0.64
C HIS A 330 -7.54 28.13 -0.41
N ARG A 331 -8.80 28.57 -0.36
CA ARG A 331 -9.97 27.68 -0.17
C ARG A 331 -10.47 27.08 -1.49
N ASN A 332 -9.87 27.44 -2.64
CA ASN A 332 -10.24 26.91 -3.93
C ASN A 332 -9.85 25.42 -4.03
N ILE A 333 -10.79 24.58 -4.47
CA ILE A 333 -10.59 23.13 -4.62
C ILE A 333 -9.48 22.79 -5.60
N VAL A 334 -9.36 23.56 -6.68
CA VAL A 334 -8.28 23.37 -7.69
C VAL A 334 -6.91 23.61 -7.08
N TRP A 335 -6.78 24.70 -6.27
CA TRP A 335 -5.55 24.97 -5.53
C TRP A 335 -5.20 23.83 -4.55
N GLN A 336 -6.17 23.39 -3.76
CA GLN A 336 -5.96 22.33 -2.77
C GLN A 336 -5.57 21.01 -3.44
N ALA A 337 -6.26 20.63 -4.50
CA ALA A 337 -5.92 19.42 -5.28
C ALA A 337 -4.52 19.51 -5.89
N SER A 338 -4.16 20.66 -6.49
CA SER A 338 -2.83 20.89 -7.04
C SER A 338 -1.74 20.84 -5.98
N ALA A 339 -1.95 21.51 -4.85
CA ALA A 339 -0.97 21.57 -3.76
C ALA A 339 -0.77 20.21 -3.10
N VAL A 340 -1.84 19.43 -2.91
CA VAL A 340 -1.76 18.05 -2.39
C VAL A 340 -1.00 17.15 -3.37
N SER A 341 -1.35 17.21 -4.68
CA SER A 341 -0.69 16.40 -5.70
C SER A 341 0.80 16.75 -5.83
N LEU A 342 1.13 18.05 -5.85
CA LEU A 342 2.51 18.49 -5.92
C LEU A 342 3.31 18.07 -4.69
N ALA A 343 2.74 18.22 -3.49
CA ALA A 343 3.38 17.82 -2.25
C ALA A 343 3.65 16.30 -2.19
N ALA A 344 2.66 15.50 -2.54
CA ALA A 344 2.80 14.05 -2.58
C ALA A 344 3.84 13.60 -3.62
N THR A 345 3.73 14.10 -4.85
CA THR A 345 4.65 13.72 -5.94
C THR A 345 6.07 14.16 -5.65
N THR A 346 6.29 15.39 -5.15
CA THR A 346 7.62 15.87 -4.79
C THR A 346 8.26 15.00 -3.71
N ALA A 347 7.51 14.64 -2.67
CA ALA A 347 8.02 13.80 -1.58
C ALA A 347 8.31 12.35 -2.02
N THR A 348 7.56 11.83 -3.00
CA THR A 348 7.74 10.46 -3.50
C THR A 348 8.71 10.37 -4.68
N LEU A 349 9.05 11.49 -5.31
CA LEU A 349 9.86 11.54 -6.53
C LEU A 349 11.17 10.74 -6.45
N PRO A 350 11.99 10.87 -5.39
CA PRO A 350 13.26 10.13 -5.33
C PRO A 350 13.06 8.61 -5.34
N VAL A 351 12.09 8.13 -4.54
CA VAL A 351 11.77 6.70 -4.45
C VAL A 351 11.19 6.20 -5.77
N ALA A 352 10.29 6.98 -6.39
CA ALA A 352 9.67 6.64 -7.66
C ALA A 352 10.70 6.57 -8.80
N LEU A 353 11.64 7.54 -8.86
CA LEU A 353 12.74 7.54 -9.84
C LEU A 353 13.62 6.29 -9.70
N ASN A 354 13.99 5.95 -8.47
CA ASN A 354 14.83 4.77 -8.21
C ASN A 354 14.12 3.45 -8.53
N ALA A 355 12.79 3.40 -8.34
CA ALA A 355 12.02 2.18 -8.52
C ALA A 355 11.49 1.97 -9.94
N PHE A 356 11.08 3.04 -10.60
CA PHE A 356 10.39 2.98 -11.90
C PHE A 356 11.19 3.56 -13.06
N HIS A 357 12.28 4.28 -12.80
CA HIS A 357 13.17 4.86 -13.80
C HIS A 357 12.48 5.80 -14.80
N GLN A 358 11.36 6.41 -14.38
CA GLN A 358 10.56 7.30 -15.23
C GLN A 358 9.86 8.40 -14.44
N VAL A 359 9.52 9.49 -15.13
CA VAL A 359 8.73 10.62 -14.61
C VAL A 359 7.64 10.96 -15.61
N GLN A 360 6.48 11.35 -15.10
CA GLN A 360 5.33 11.79 -15.89
C GLN A 360 5.12 13.30 -15.68
N PRO A 361 5.61 14.18 -16.54
CA PRO A 361 5.53 15.64 -16.35
C PRO A 361 4.10 16.18 -16.23
N TYR A 362 3.15 15.55 -16.93
CA TYR A 362 1.74 15.97 -16.93
C TYR A 362 0.90 15.44 -15.77
N PHE A 363 1.52 14.75 -14.77
CA PHE A 363 0.80 14.18 -13.62
C PHE A 363 -0.11 15.19 -12.90
N LEU A 364 0.30 16.47 -12.86
CA LEU A 364 -0.45 17.51 -12.16
C LEU A 364 -1.81 17.77 -12.84
N ILE A 365 -1.83 17.84 -14.17
CA ILE A 365 -3.05 18.04 -14.95
C ILE A 365 -4.01 16.88 -14.71
N ALA A 366 -3.51 15.65 -14.81
CA ALA A 366 -4.31 14.46 -14.57
C ALA A 366 -4.87 14.42 -13.13
N ASN A 367 -4.04 14.68 -12.13
CA ASN A 367 -4.43 14.60 -10.73
C ASN A 367 -5.43 15.69 -10.31
N VAL A 368 -5.29 16.91 -10.82
CA VAL A 368 -6.22 18.02 -10.50
C VAL A 368 -7.64 17.68 -10.92
N VAL A 369 -7.80 16.90 -11.98
CA VAL A 369 -9.12 16.47 -12.48
C VAL A 369 -9.58 15.15 -11.86
N ILE A 370 -8.70 14.14 -11.85
CA ILE A 370 -9.08 12.77 -11.45
C ILE A 370 -9.24 12.63 -9.93
N VAL A 371 -8.42 13.34 -9.12
CA VAL A 371 -8.53 13.22 -7.64
C VAL A 371 -9.87 13.70 -7.10
N PRO A 372 -10.42 14.86 -7.51
CA PRO A 372 -11.79 15.23 -7.13
C PRO A 372 -12.85 14.25 -7.66
N LEU A 373 -12.64 13.68 -8.84
CA LEU A 373 -13.54 12.70 -9.44
C LEU A 373 -13.51 11.34 -8.72
N ALA A 374 -12.45 11.05 -7.97
CA ALA A 374 -12.25 9.76 -7.30
C ALA A 374 -13.40 9.37 -6.37
N ALA A 375 -14.08 10.33 -5.74
CA ALA A 375 -15.24 10.07 -4.90
C ALA A 375 -16.42 9.51 -5.71
N PHE A 376 -16.66 10.04 -6.90
CA PHE A 376 -17.71 9.57 -7.81
C PHE A 376 -17.32 8.22 -8.41
N LEU A 377 -16.06 8.09 -8.86
CA LEU A 377 -15.52 6.83 -9.38
C LEU A 377 -15.70 5.69 -8.38
N LEU A 378 -15.26 5.88 -7.14
CA LEU A 378 -15.42 4.88 -6.09
C LEU A 378 -16.88 4.67 -5.69
N GLY A 379 -17.63 5.76 -5.44
CA GLY A 379 -19.00 5.68 -4.95
C GLY A 379 -19.94 4.98 -5.93
N PHE A 380 -19.89 5.36 -7.20
CA PHE A 380 -20.73 4.74 -8.24
C PHE A 380 -20.28 3.32 -8.60
N SER A 381 -18.97 3.03 -8.57
CA SER A 381 -18.47 1.66 -8.73
C SER A 381 -18.89 0.75 -7.56
N LEU A 382 -18.90 1.25 -6.31
CA LEU A 382 -19.43 0.50 -5.16
C LEU A 382 -20.95 0.28 -5.29
N LEU A 383 -21.69 1.27 -5.78
CA LEU A 383 -23.12 1.13 -6.04
C LEU A 383 -23.39 0.09 -7.14
N TYR A 384 -22.62 0.13 -8.24
CA TYR A 384 -22.68 -0.87 -9.30
C TYR A 384 -22.32 -2.27 -8.79
N MET A 385 -21.28 -2.41 -7.97
CA MET A 385 -20.93 -3.69 -7.33
C MET A 385 -22.08 -4.26 -6.49
N ALA A 386 -22.79 -3.40 -5.76
CA ALA A 386 -23.93 -3.81 -4.94
C ALA A 386 -25.15 -4.22 -5.79
N ILE A 387 -25.46 -3.46 -6.82
CA ILE A 387 -26.65 -3.63 -7.68
C ILE A 387 -26.22 -3.43 -9.14
N PRO A 388 -25.73 -4.48 -9.85
CA PRO A 388 -25.32 -4.37 -11.23
C PRO A 388 -26.56 -4.34 -12.17
N CYS A 389 -27.04 -3.14 -12.48
CA CYS A 389 -28.16 -2.90 -13.37
C CYS A 389 -27.85 -1.76 -14.35
N GLY A 390 -28.70 -1.54 -15.36
CA GLY A 390 -28.47 -0.49 -16.37
C GLY A 390 -28.32 0.91 -15.79
N ALA A 391 -29.10 1.27 -14.76
CA ALA A 391 -29.03 2.58 -14.13
C ALA A 391 -27.71 2.80 -13.38
N THR A 392 -27.23 1.82 -12.61
CA THR A 392 -25.99 1.91 -11.89
C THR A 392 -24.78 1.79 -12.82
N ALA A 393 -24.87 1.03 -13.92
CA ALA A 393 -23.88 0.98 -14.97
C ALA A 393 -23.73 2.34 -15.68
N TRP A 394 -24.83 3.02 -15.96
CA TRP A 394 -24.80 4.37 -16.52
C TRP A 394 -24.15 5.37 -15.55
N LEU A 395 -24.53 5.33 -14.25
CA LEU A 395 -23.94 6.20 -13.23
C LEU A 395 -22.43 5.96 -13.04
N ALA A 396 -21.97 4.71 -13.10
CA ALA A 396 -20.55 4.37 -13.03
C ALA A 396 -19.80 4.65 -14.34
N GLY A 397 -20.47 4.44 -15.47
CA GLY A 397 -19.89 4.50 -16.82
C GLY A 397 -19.34 5.88 -17.16
N TRP A 398 -20.15 6.95 -17.04
CA TRP A 398 -19.73 8.27 -17.50
C TRP A 398 -18.45 8.81 -16.79
N PRO A 399 -18.26 8.69 -15.46
CA PRO A 399 -16.99 9.15 -14.85
C PRO A 399 -15.81 8.22 -15.19
N LEU A 400 -16.06 6.93 -15.42
CA LEU A 400 -15.04 5.98 -15.87
C LEU A 400 -14.60 6.27 -17.30
N GLU A 401 -15.55 6.51 -18.23
CA GLU A 401 -15.28 6.92 -19.61
C GLU A 401 -14.50 8.23 -19.67
N PHE A 402 -14.91 9.21 -18.88
CA PHE A 402 -14.21 10.48 -18.82
C PHE A 402 -12.77 10.30 -18.32
N CYS A 403 -12.57 9.44 -17.31
CA CYS A 403 -11.25 9.12 -16.80
C CYS A 403 -10.38 8.40 -17.84
N ASP A 404 -10.94 7.44 -18.57
CA ASP A 404 -10.28 6.72 -19.66
C ASP A 404 -9.91 7.68 -20.80
N TRP A 405 -10.84 8.51 -21.25
CA TRP A 405 -10.59 9.53 -22.26
C TRP A 405 -9.47 10.51 -21.85
N LEU A 406 -9.52 11.01 -20.61
CA LEU A 406 -8.54 11.97 -20.12
C LEU A 406 -7.13 11.35 -20.05
N THR A 407 -7.02 10.14 -19.50
CA THR A 407 -5.73 9.44 -19.40
C THR A 407 -5.17 9.06 -20.76
N ALA A 408 -6.02 8.63 -21.70
CA ALA A 408 -5.65 8.38 -23.09
C ALA A 408 -5.13 9.66 -23.76
N SER A 409 -5.84 10.78 -23.60
CA SER A 409 -5.43 12.07 -24.16
C SER A 409 -4.09 12.54 -23.62
N ILE A 410 -3.87 12.46 -22.29
CA ILE A 410 -2.61 12.88 -21.66
C ILE A 410 -1.46 11.95 -22.06
N SER A 411 -1.68 10.64 -22.14
CA SER A 411 -0.64 9.67 -22.47
C SER A 411 -0.09 9.84 -23.90
N GLN A 412 -0.87 10.46 -24.80
CA GLN A 412 -0.47 10.73 -26.19
C GLN A 412 0.26 12.07 -26.37
N LEU A 413 0.32 12.91 -25.33
CA LEU A 413 1.04 14.19 -25.43
C LEU A 413 2.55 13.97 -25.60
N PRO A 414 3.23 14.82 -26.39
CA PRO A 414 4.67 14.72 -26.55
C PRO A 414 5.35 14.93 -25.18
N GLY A 415 6.25 14.01 -24.82
CA GLY A 415 6.94 14.06 -23.53
C GLY A 415 6.07 13.64 -22.34
N ALA A 416 4.96 12.92 -22.55
CA ALA A 416 4.10 12.42 -21.47
C ALA A 416 4.87 11.57 -20.43
N VAL A 417 5.91 10.87 -20.88
CA VAL A 417 6.81 10.08 -20.03
C VAL A 417 8.25 10.34 -20.42
N ILE A 418 9.08 10.68 -19.44
CA ILE A 418 10.54 10.70 -19.54
C ILE A 418 11.04 9.40 -18.93
N ARG A 419 11.62 8.51 -19.74
CA ARG A 419 12.09 7.18 -19.35
C ARG A 419 13.61 7.15 -19.21
N ASP A 420 14.14 5.99 -18.76
CA ASP A 420 15.58 5.70 -18.67
C ASP A 420 16.34 6.59 -17.68
N LEU A 421 15.67 7.04 -16.63
CA LEU A 421 16.26 7.80 -15.54
C LEU A 421 16.80 6.84 -14.47
N HIS A 422 18.12 6.64 -14.44
CA HIS A 422 18.78 5.73 -13.49
C HIS A 422 19.62 6.48 -12.45
N PRO A 423 19.01 7.12 -11.43
CA PRO A 423 19.79 7.80 -10.40
C PRO A 423 20.57 6.77 -9.57
N LYS A 424 21.81 7.11 -9.18
CA LYS A 424 22.58 6.28 -8.25
C LYS A 424 21.93 6.29 -6.86
N PRO A 425 22.03 5.22 -6.07
CA PRO A 425 21.43 5.16 -4.72
C PRO A 425 21.80 6.34 -3.83
N LEU A 426 23.05 6.76 -3.86
CA LEU A 426 23.51 7.95 -3.11
C LEU A 426 22.80 9.23 -3.57
N THR A 427 22.64 9.41 -4.88
CA THR A 427 21.91 10.56 -5.44
C THR A 427 20.44 10.56 -4.99
N THR A 428 19.79 9.39 -4.98
CA THR A 428 18.42 9.23 -4.48
C THR A 428 18.32 9.60 -3.01
N ALA A 429 19.25 9.13 -2.17
CA ALA A 429 19.27 9.44 -0.74
C ALA A 429 19.47 10.97 -0.50
N LEU A 430 20.43 11.58 -1.18
CA LEU A 430 20.69 13.01 -1.06
C LEU A 430 19.49 13.86 -1.55
N LEU A 431 18.87 13.45 -2.66
CA LEU A 431 17.68 14.11 -3.18
C LEU A 431 16.50 14.02 -2.20
N THR A 432 16.32 12.86 -1.56
CA THR A 432 15.29 12.66 -0.53
C THR A 432 15.51 13.62 0.63
N VAL A 433 16.72 13.66 1.19
CA VAL A 433 17.07 14.55 2.30
C VAL A 433 16.88 16.01 1.92
N ALA A 434 17.33 16.42 0.74
CA ALA A 434 17.20 17.79 0.24
C ALA A 434 15.73 18.20 0.09
N ILE A 435 14.89 17.36 -0.51
CA ILE A 435 13.46 17.62 -0.69
C ILE A 435 12.77 17.78 0.68
N PHE A 436 12.96 16.85 1.61
CA PHE A 436 12.35 16.96 2.93
C PHE A 436 12.86 18.17 3.71
N PHE A 437 14.13 18.50 3.61
CA PHE A 437 14.70 19.70 4.22
C PHE A 437 14.06 20.99 3.64
N ILE A 438 13.93 21.10 2.33
CA ILE A 438 13.24 22.21 1.66
C ILE A 438 11.79 22.30 2.11
N MET A 439 11.06 21.19 2.14
CA MET A 439 9.65 21.17 2.57
C MET A 439 9.49 21.61 4.03
N ILE A 440 10.35 21.16 4.94
CA ILE A 440 10.38 21.58 6.34
C ILE A 440 10.67 23.08 6.45
N THR A 441 11.64 23.59 5.68
CA THR A 441 12.01 24.99 5.68
C THR A 441 10.84 25.86 5.20
N ILE A 442 10.23 25.52 4.08
CA ILE A 442 9.03 26.20 3.55
C ILE A 442 7.89 26.18 4.58
N ASN A 443 7.63 25.04 5.19
CA ASN A 443 6.61 24.91 6.25
C ASN A 443 6.87 25.91 7.38
N ARG A 444 8.08 25.94 7.93
CA ARG A 444 8.47 26.87 9.01
C ARG A 444 8.33 28.34 8.61
N LEU A 445 8.75 28.69 7.39
CA LEU A 445 8.64 30.07 6.90
C LEU A 445 7.17 30.50 6.75
N LEU A 446 6.31 29.63 6.19
CA LEU A 446 4.88 29.90 6.03
C LEU A 446 4.15 30.00 7.38
N GLN A 447 4.53 29.18 8.37
CA GLN A 447 3.96 29.28 9.72
C GLN A 447 4.34 30.61 10.41
N ARG A 448 5.60 31.04 10.30
CA ARG A 448 6.07 32.34 10.80
C ARG A 448 5.31 33.52 10.14
N TYR A 449 5.18 33.48 8.83
CA TYR A 449 4.45 34.53 8.09
C TYR A 449 2.98 34.64 8.50
N LYS A 450 2.31 33.50 8.77
CA LYS A 450 0.94 33.50 9.29
C LYS A 450 0.85 34.02 10.74
N GLY A 451 1.85 33.75 11.58
CA GLY A 451 1.93 34.25 12.95
C GLY A 451 2.01 35.79 12.97
N THR A 452 2.95 36.37 12.22
CA THR A 452 3.13 37.83 12.14
C THR A 452 1.89 38.55 11.59
N LYS A 453 1.20 37.94 10.61
CA LYS A 453 -0.03 38.56 10.02
C LYS A 453 -1.22 38.54 10.97
N ASN A 454 -1.27 37.64 11.94
CA ASN A 454 -2.31 37.62 12.97
C ASN A 454 -2.02 38.63 14.09
N GLU A 455 -0.75 38.86 14.46
CA GLU A 455 -0.32 39.88 15.43
C GLU A 455 -0.55 41.32 14.92
N THR A 456 -0.45 41.56 13.61
CA THR A 456 -0.74 42.87 13.01
C THR A 456 -2.22 43.18 12.80
N LYS A 457 -3.12 42.24 13.08
CA LYS A 457 -4.58 42.41 12.98
C LYS A 457 -5.27 42.53 14.33
N CYS A 458 -4.59 42.35 15.44
CA CYS A 458 -5.00 42.70 16.80
C CYS A 458 -4.49 44.10 17.14
#